data_5a48cab33f2b86a0396c24a8bfce0e65
#
_entry.id   5a48cab33f2b86a0396c24a8bfce0e65
#
_cell.length_a   1.000
_cell.length_b   1.000
_cell.length_c   1.000
_cell.angle_alpha   90.00
_cell.angle_beta   90.00
_cell.angle_gamma   90.00
#
_symmetry.space_group_name_H-M   'P 1'
#
loop_
_entity.id
_entity.type
_entity.pdbx_description
1 polymer ?
#
loop_
_entity_poly.entity_id
_entity_poly.type
_entity_poly.pdbx_seq_one_letter_code
_entity_poly.pdbx_strand_id
1 'polypeptide(L)'
;DLEKKKKEITNPKVQAALKLVDAVFVNQKNFDLVLKARGASNQEEFFDKLWNDVIAPVLSERYTTFSKDTVFKYKGESYPLKVYAPMFFKVNTNALGKAGAYTLEDYKVEGDMVYLKFKAPSVDVYQYEVKASYHQDNQEFFQGLIDEHNKVVETNYSKGLIIRFVYQLAALDFKADNYVNLQGMDYYDTSTHYLAIKVDSKGNAKIDKENIANLLQINMKPANEANKGKFE
;
A
#
# COMPACT_ATOMS: atom_id res chain seq x y z
N ASP A 1 -6.83 -19.87 16.03
CA ASP A 1 -5.77 -19.01 16.56
C ASP A 1 -4.53 -19.06 15.67
N LEU A 2 -4.08 -17.88 15.20
CA LEU A 2 -2.93 -17.72 14.32
C LEU A 2 -1.63 -18.26 14.96
N GLU A 3 -1.39 -17.95 16.23
CA GLU A 3 -0.19 -18.40 16.93
C GLU A 3 -0.13 -19.92 17.07
N LYS A 4 -1.25 -20.56 17.29
CA LYS A 4 -1.36 -22.02 17.32
C LYS A 4 -1.03 -22.62 15.95
N LYS A 5 -1.62 -22.08 14.86
CA LYS A 5 -1.34 -22.54 13.49
C LYS A 5 0.13 -22.35 13.13
N LYS A 6 0.76 -21.23 13.50
CA LYS A 6 2.17 -20.97 13.27
C LYS A 6 3.08 -22.01 13.95
N LYS A 7 2.73 -22.41 15.18
CA LYS A 7 3.50 -23.45 15.92
C LYS A 7 3.43 -24.81 15.25
N GLU A 8 2.36 -25.11 14.53
CA GLU A 8 2.19 -26.35 13.80
C GLU A 8 2.99 -26.37 12.49
N ILE A 9 3.40 -25.22 11.97
CA ILE A 9 4.15 -25.09 10.73
C ILE A 9 5.64 -25.29 11.00
N THR A 10 6.20 -26.36 10.47
CA THR A 10 7.61 -26.71 10.65
C THR A 10 8.50 -26.36 9.46
N ASN A 11 7.93 -26.08 8.29
CA ASN A 11 8.70 -25.75 7.09
C ASN A 11 9.35 -24.37 7.23
N PRO A 12 10.70 -24.28 7.20
CA PRO A 12 11.42 -23.01 7.40
C PRO A 12 11.10 -21.94 6.35
N LYS A 13 10.80 -22.36 5.11
CA LYS A 13 10.45 -21.42 4.03
C LYS A 13 9.09 -20.77 4.29
N VAL A 14 8.12 -21.55 4.75
CA VAL A 14 6.80 -21.03 5.13
C VAL A 14 6.93 -20.08 6.32
N GLN A 15 7.73 -20.44 7.33
CA GLN A 15 7.98 -19.58 8.47
C GLN A 15 8.61 -18.25 8.05
N ALA A 16 9.57 -18.25 7.13
CA ALA A 16 10.19 -17.03 6.62
C ALA A 16 9.20 -16.17 5.84
N ALA A 17 8.34 -16.76 5.02
CA ALA A 17 7.29 -16.04 4.30
C ALA A 17 6.27 -15.41 5.26
N LEU A 18 5.84 -16.13 6.30
CA LEU A 18 4.90 -15.61 7.30
C LEU A 18 5.48 -14.43 8.10
N LYS A 19 6.79 -14.38 8.31
CA LYS A 19 7.43 -13.22 8.94
C LYS A 19 7.20 -11.92 8.17
N LEU A 20 7.12 -11.96 6.84
CA LEU A 20 6.78 -10.77 6.05
C LEU A 20 5.33 -10.34 6.29
N VAL A 21 4.40 -11.27 6.33
CA VAL A 21 2.99 -10.99 6.61
C VAL A 21 2.83 -10.43 8.02
N ASP A 22 3.50 -11.02 8.99
CA ASP A 22 3.52 -10.54 10.38
C ASP A 22 4.07 -9.11 10.48
N ALA A 23 5.12 -8.80 9.74
CA ALA A 23 5.74 -7.47 9.72
C ALA A 23 4.81 -6.38 9.21
N VAL A 24 3.82 -6.73 8.39
CA VAL A 24 2.82 -5.78 7.89
C VAL A 24 1.64 -5.64 8.85
N PHE A 25 1.06 -6.75 9.31
CA PHE A 25 -0.22 -6.75 10.02
C PHE A 25 -0.13 -6.90 11.53
N VAL A 26 0.97 -7.42 12.07
CA VAL A 26 1.07 -7.80 13.49
C VAL A 26 2.15 -7.02 14.22
N ASN A 27 3.36 -6.98 13.70
CA ASN A 27 4.50 -6.36 14.37
C ASN A 27 5.39 -5.59 13.41
N GLN A 28 5.04 -4.34 13.17
CA GLN A 28 5.78 -3.47 12.25
C GLN A 28 7.19 -3.09 12.73
N LYS A 29 7.58 -3.42 13.95
CA LYS A 29 8.99 -3.30 14.39
C LYS A 29 9.91 -4.15 13.52
N ASN A 30 9.39 -5.21 12.91
CA ASN A 30 10.11 -6.11 12.02
C ASN A 30 9.97 -5.73 10.52
N PHE A 31 9.49 -4.53 10.21
CA PHE A 31 9.28 -4.09 8.84
C PHE A 31 10.56 -4.09 7.99
N ASP A 32 11.74 -4.07 8.62
CA ASP A 32 13.02 -4.22 7.93
C ASP A 32 13.11 -5.51 7.09
N LEU A 33 12.41 -6.56 7.48
CA LEU A 33 12.32 -7.79 6.70
C LEU A 33 11.65 -7.55 5.33
N VAL A 34 10.62 -6.70 5.31
CA VAL A 34 9.92 -6.30 4.08
C VAL A 34 10.82 -5.44 3.21
N LEU A 35 11.54 -4.48 3.80
CA LEU A 35 12.51 -3.66 3.09
C LEU A 35 13.55 -4.55 2.42
N LYS A 36 14.13 -5.48 3.15
CA LYS A 36 15.14 -6.41 2.67
C LYS A 36 14.59 -7.31 1.54
N ALA A 37 13.37 -7.81 1.70
CA ALA A 37 12.71 -8.65 0.70
C ALA A 37 12.46 -7.90 -0.63
N ARG A 38 12.41 -6.57 -0.61
CA ARG A 38 12.34 -5.71 -1.79
C ARG A 38 13.69 -5.13 -2.23
N GLY A 39 14.78 -5.46 -1.54
CA GLY A 39 16.10 -4.92 -1.84
C GLY A 39 16.24 -3.43 -1.53
N ALA A 40 15.50 -2.92 -0.55
CA ALA A 40 15.57 -1.54 -0.09
C ALA A 40 16.42 -1.42 1.19
N SER A 41 17.19 -0.35 1.30
CA SER A 41 18.09 -0.10 2.44
C SER A 41 17.39 0.62 3.60
N ASN A 42 16.32 1.35 3.31
CA ASN A 42 15.54 2.12 4.29
C ASN A 42 14.10 2.32 3.81
N GLN A 43 13.25 2.90 4.66
CA GLN A 43 11.85 3.13 4.35
C GLN A 43 11.65 4.10 3.19
N GLU A 44 12.43 5.16 3.09
CA GLU A 44 12.32 6.13 2.01
C GLU A 44 12.56 5.46 0.66
N GLU A 45 13.65 4.71 0.53
CA GLU A 45 13.96 3.93 -0.67
C GLU A 45 12.87 2.92 -1.00
N PHE A 46 12.32 2.25 0.02
CA PHE A 46 11.24 1.28 -0.15
C PHE A 46 9.98 1.92 -0.75
N PHE A 47 9.53 3.04 -0.20
CA PHE A 47 8.32 3.71 -0.69
C PHE A 47 8.53 4.38 -2.04
N ASP A 48 9.73 4.86 -2.34
CA ASP A 48 10.12 5.33 -3.67
C ASP A 48 10.09 4.19 -4.69
N LYS A 49 10.60 3.02 -4.36
CA LYS A 49 10.50 1.83 -5.22
C LYS A 49 9.05 1.41 -5.43
N LEU A 50 8.24 1.44 -4.39
CA LEU A 50 6.82 1.11 -4.49
C LEU A 50 6.11 2.06 -5.46
N TRP A 51 6.39 3.34 -5.37
CA TRP A 51 5.90 4.33 -6.32
C TRP A 51 6.35 4.03 -7.75
N ASN A 52 7.66 3.87 -7.96
CA ASN A 52 8.24 3.67 -9.28
C ASN A 52 7.86 2.34 -9.93
N ASP A 53 7.83 1.25 -9.17
CA ASP A 53 7.63 -0.10 -9.69
C ASP A 53 6.15 -0.46 -9.84
N VAL A 54 5.28 0.10 -9.01
CA VAL A 54 3.87 -0.33 -8.91
C VAL A 54 2.90 0.75 -9.40
N ILE A 55 3.02 1.96 -8.88
CA ILE A 55 1.98 2.98 -9.05
C ILE A 55 2.18 3.82 -10.30
N ALA A 56 3.38 4.35 -10.51
CA ALA A 56 3.66 5.24 -11.64
C ALA A 56 3.43 4.57 -13.01
N PRO A 57 3.80 3.29 -13.24
CA PRO A 57 3.49 2.60 -14.50
C PRO A 57 1.99 2.52 -14.78
N VAL A 58 1.19 2.21 -13.76
CA VAL A 58 -0.28 2.11 -13.90
C VAL A 58 -0.88 3.47 -14.26
N LEU A 59 -0.42 4.54 -13.60
CA LEU A 59 -0.88 5.90 -13.90
C LEU A 59 -0.53 6.30 -15.33
N SER A 60 0.68 6.02 -15.78
CA SER A 60 1.14 6.37 -17.14
C SER A 60 0.38 5.63 -18.24
N GLU A 61 -0.05 4.38 -17.97
CA GLU A 61 -0.85 3.60 -18.92
C GLU A 61 -2.31 4.06 -19.00
N ARG A 62 -2.91 4.38 -17.85
CA ARG A 62 -4.35 4.67 -17.77
C ARG A 62 -4.71 6.11 -18.05
N TYR A 63 -3.79 7.05 -17.82
CA TYR A 63 -4.09 8.48 -17.82
C TYR A 63 -3.08 9.26 -18.64
N THR A 64 -3.48 9.72 -19.81
CA THR A 64 -2.61 10.50 -20.71
C THR A 64 -2.25 11.88 -20.15
N THR A 65 -3.09 12.43 -19.27
CA THR A 65 -2.90 13.75 -18.65
C THR A 65 -2.30 13.69 -17.23
N PHE A 66 -2.02 12.47 -16.74
CA PHE A 66 -1.54 12.25 -15.40
C PHE A 66 -0.36 11.29 -15.43
N SER A 67 0.80 11.71 -14.92
CA SER A 67 2.03 10.90 -14.96
C SER A 67 2.78 10.98 -13.63
N LYS A 68 3.83 10.18 -13.53
CA LYS A 68 4.75 10.23 -12.39
C LYS A 68 5.35 11.61 -12.14
N ASP A 69 5.44 12.44 -13.19
CA ASP A 69 6.03 13.78 -13.13
C ASP A 69 5.00 14.89 -12.89
N THR A 70 3.75 14.52 -12.63
CA THR A 70 2.69 15.50 -12.34
C THR A 70 3.03 16.30 -11.09
N VAL A 71 2.90 17.62 -11.21
CA VAL A 71 3.11 18.58 -10.12
C VAL A 71 1.83 19.38 -9.92
N PHE A 72 1.27 19.32 -8.71
CA PHE A 72 0.18 20.20 -8.31
C PHE A 72 0.76 21.54 -7.87
N LYS A 73 0.06 22.64 -8.16
CA LYS A 73 0.48 23.99 -7.76
C LYS A 73 -0.65 24.74 -7.05
N TYR A 74 -0.29 25.47 -6.00
CA TYR A 74 -1.22 26.31 -5.27
C TYR A 74 -0.45 27.45 -4.60
N LYS A 75 -0.86 28.69 -4.87
CA LYS A 75 -0.26 29.91 -4.32
C LYS A 75 1.28 29.96 -4.43
N GLY A 76 1.81 29.58 -5.59
CA GLY A 76 3.25 29.57 -5.86
C GLY A 76 4.02 28.39 -5.30
N GLU A 77 3.41 27.55 -4.47
CA GLU A 77 4.00 26.33 -3.97
C GLU A 77 3.76 25.14 -4.93
N SER A 78 4.71 24.24 -4.97
CA SER A 78 4.66 23.05 -5.82
C SER A 78 4.53 21.79 -4.97
N TYR A 79 3.65 20.88 -5.40
CA TYR A 79 3.38 19.61 -4.72
C TYR A 79 3.60 18.46 -5.72
N PRO A 80 4.86 18.00 -5.91
CA PRO A 80 5.16 16.91 -6.84
C PRO A 80 4.55 15.59 -6.38
N LEU A 81 3.82 14.94 -7.26
CA LEU A 81 3.22 13.65 -6.98
C LEU A 81 4.26 12.59 -6.56
N LYS A 82 5.42 12.59 -7.22
CA LYS A 82 6.52 11.68 -6.89
C LYS A 82 7.09 11.82 -5.48
N VAL A 83 6.85 12.96 -4.82
CA VAL A 83 7.26 13.21 -3.43
C VAL A 83 6.16 12.79 -2.46
N TYR A 84 4.92 13.18 -2.74
CA TYR A 84 3.81 12.99 -1.79
C TYR A 84 3.17 11.61 -1.86
N ALA A 85 3.16 10.95 -3.03
CA ALA A 85 2.60 9.62 -3.14
C ALA A 85 3.33 8.57 -2.29
N PRO A 86 4.67 8.52 -2.28
CA PRO A 86 5.39 7.64 -1.35
C PRO A 86 5.06 7.88 0.12
N MET A 87 4.91 9.14 0.52
CA MET A 87 4.48 9.50 1.88
C MET A 87 3.10 8.94 2.21
N PHE A 88 2.16 9.05 1.28
CA PHE A 88 0.81 8.51 1.46
C PHE A 88 0.83 6.97 1.62
N PHE A 89 1.62 6.26 0.82
CA PHE A 89 1.72 4.81 0.95
C PHE A 89 2.36 4.37 2.26
N LYS A 90 3.32 5.13 2.76
CA LYS A 90 3.88 4.90 4.10
C LYS A 90 2.80 5.00 5.17
N VAL A 91 1.99 6.03 5.08
CA VAL A 91 0.88 6.28 5.98
C VAL A 91 -0.13 5.12 5.94
N ASN A 92 -0.52 4.69 4.74
CA ASN A 92 -1.43 3.57 4.55
C ASN A 92 -0.85 2.26 5.11
N THR A 93 0.43 2.01 4.87
CA THR A 93 1.13 0.83 5.39
C THR A 93 1.15 0.83 6.93
N ASN A 94 1.38 1.98 7.55
CA ASN A 94 1.35 2.11 9.01
C ASN A 94 -0.04 1.77 9.58
N ALA A 95 -1.10 2.12 8.86
CA ALA A 95 -2.46 1.78 9.26
C ALA A 95 -2.71 0.26 9.28
N LEU A 96 -2.15 -0.48 8.32
CA LEU A 96 -2.26 -1.94 8.28
C LEU A 96 -1.68 -2.61 9.52
N GLY A 97 -0.63 -2.05 10.10
CA GLY A 97 0.00 -2.57 11.32
C GLY A 97 -0.89 -2.56 12.55
N LYS A 98 -1.98 -1.82 12.52
CA LYS A 98 -2.97 -1.77 13.60
C LYS A 98 -3.97 -2.92 13.55
N ALA A 99 -3.95 -3.73 12.49
CA ALA A 99 -4.79 -4.92 12.40
C ALA A 99 -4.53 -5.90 13.55
N GLY A 100 -3.29 -6.04 13.97
CA GLY A 100 -2.87 -6.89 15.07
C GLY A 100 -2.91 -8.39 14.78
N ALA A 101 -3.63 -8.82 13.76
CA ALA A 101 -3.77 -10.22 13.37
C ALA A 101 -4.26 -10.37 11.92
N TYR A 102 -4.06 -11.56 11.37
CA TYR A 102 -4.68 -12.03 10.14
C TYR A 102 -5.06 -13.51 10.32
N THR A 103 -5.84 -14.08 9.41
CA THR A 103 -6.22 -15.49 9.45
C THR A 103 -5.54 -16.24 8.33
N LEU A 104 -4.54 -17.08 8.67
CA LEU A 104 -3.94 -17.98 7.70
C LEU A 104 -4.92 -19.11 7.36
N GLU A 105 -5.29 -19.23 6.08
CA GLU A 105 -6.22 -20.26 5.61
C GLU A 105 -5.52 -21.47 5.02
N ASP A 106 -4.47 -21.23 4.21
CA ASP A 106 -3.74 -22.31 3.55
C ASP A 106 -2.34 -21.85 3.12
N TYR A 107 -1.48 -22.79 2.85
CA TYR A 107 -0.15 -22.54 2.27
C TYR A 107 0.29 -23.71 1.39
N LYS A 108 1.20 -23.44 0.47
CA LYS A 108 1.77 -24.43 -0.44
C LYS A 108 3.23 -24.08 -0.76
N VAL A 109 4.08 -25.07 -0.85
CA VAL A 109 5.49 -24.89 -1.22
C VAL A 109 5.78 -25.63 -2.52
N GLU A 110 6.35 -24.92 -3.47
CA GLU A 110 6.83 -25.46 -4.74
C GLU A 110 8.26 -24.96 -4.97
N GLY A 111 9.25 -25.81 -4.67
CA GLY A 111 10.66 -25.39 -4.72
C GLY A 111 10.96 -24.25 -3.75
N ASP A 112 11.43 -23.12 -4.25
CA ASP A 112 11.69 -21.92 -3.46
C ASP A 112 10.47 -21.01 -3.33
N MET A 113 9.36 -21.32 -4.01
CA MET A 113 8.15 -20.51 -3.94
C MET A 113 7.24 -20.97 -2.80
N VAL A 114 6.86 -20.02 -1.96
CA VAL A 114 5.85 -20.21 -0.94
C VAL A 114 4.60 -19.46 -1.35
N TYR A 115 3.49 -20.17 -1.45
CA TYR A 115 2.17 -19.59 -1.72
C TYR A 115 1.39 -19.55 -0.41
N LEU A 116 0.80 -18.41 -0.11
CA LEU A 116 0.00 -18.19 1.09
C LEU A 116 -1.41 -17.74 0.70
N LYS A 117 -2.41 -18.29 1.36
CA LYS A 117 -3.78 -17.81 1.34
C LYS A 117 -4.16 -17.36 2.75
N PHE A 118 -4.51 -16.09 2.90
CA PHE A 118 -4.91 -15.56 4.20
C PHE A 118 -5.94 -14.44 4.06
N LYS A 119 -6.63 -14.16 5.15
CA LYS A 119 -7.53 -13.02 5.29
C LYS A 119 -6.96 -12.01 6.27
N ALA A 120 -7.00 -10.75 5.90
CA ALA A 120 -6.58 -9.65 6.75
C ALA A 120 -7.62 -8.52 6.70
N PRO A 121 -7.71 -7.69 7.76
CA PRO A 121 -8.55 -6.51 7.72
C PRO A 121 -8.16 -5.57 6.60
N SER A 122 -9.15 -4.99 5.92
CA SER A 122 -8.98 -3.97 4.88
C SER A 122 -9.14 -2.58 5.48
N VAL A 123 -8.25 -1.66 5.13
CA VAL A 123 -8.36 -0.27 5.54
C VAL A 123 -9.24 0.47 4.55
N ASP A 124 -10.24 1.20 5.03
CA ASP A 124 -11.07 2.06 4.20
C ASP A 124 -10.36 3.41 3.96
N VAL A 125 -9.41 3.38 3.05
CA VAL A 125 -8.60 4.54 2.67
C VAL A 125 -9.48 5.66 2.11
N TYR A 126 -10.51 5.32 1.34
CA TYR A 126 -11.40 6.30 0.75
C TYR A 126 -12.15 7.11 1.81
N GLN A 127 -12.72 6.45 2.82
CA GLN A 127 -13.40 7.16 3.91
C GLN A 127 -12.46 8.08 4.68
N TYR A 128 -11.25 7.63 4.91
CA TYR A 128 -10.23 8.46 5.54
C TYR A 128 -9.90 9.70 4.68
N GLU A 129 -9.67 9.52 3.39
CA GLU A 129 -9.42 10.60 2.44
C GLU A 129 -10.57 11.62 2.44
N VAL A 130 -11.81 11.14 2.42
CA VAL A 130 -13.01 11.99 2.45
C VAL A 130 -13.10 12.76 3.77
N LYS A 131 -12.92 12.12 4.92
CA LYS A 131 -12.91 12.79 6.22
C LYS A 131 -11.84 13.87 6.29
N ALA A 132 -10.63 13.58 5.82
CA ALA A 132 -9.53 14.54 5.79
C ALA A 132 -9.84 15.74 4.89
N SER A 133 -10.51 15.52 3.75
CA SER A 133 -10.86 16.59 2.81
C SER A 133 -11.90 17.57 3.37
N TYR A 134 -12.77 17.10 4.25
CA TYR A 134 -13.78 17.95 4.90
C TYR A 134 -13.26 18.67 6.16
N HIS A 135 -12.02 18.42 6.55
CA HIS A 135 -11.44 19.15 7.68
C HIS A 135 -11.32 20.63 7.35
N GLN A 136 -11.79 21.48 8.24
CA GLN A 136 -11.94 22.92 8.00
C GLN A 136 -10.63 23.59 7.54
N ASP A 137 -9.50 23.20 8.10
CA ASP A 137 -8.18 23.78 7.79
C ASP A 137 -7.68 23.40 6.39
N ASN A 138 -8.25 22.36 5.77
CA ASN A 138 -7.85 21.88 4.47
C ASN A 138 -8.72 22.36 3.31
N GLN A 139 -9.91 22.90 3.58
CA GLN A 139 -10.91 23.17 2.54
C GLN A 139 -10.45 24.19 1.51
N GLU A 140 -9.86 25.30 1.93
CA GLU A 140 -9.38 26.33 1.00
C GLU A 140 -8.24 25.80 0.12
N PHE A 141 -7.26 25.15 0.72
CA PHE A 141 -6.13 24.53 0.03
C PHE A 141 -6.62 23.48 -0.98
N PHE A 142 -7.50 22.64 -0.53
CA PHE A 142 -8.09 21.55 -1.30
C PHE A 142 -8.84 22.07 -2.54
N GLN A 143 -9.73 23.06 -2.34
CA GLN A 143 -10.48 23.65 -3.43
C GLN A 143 -9.56 24.38 -4.42
N GLY A 144 -8.53 25.05 -3.94
CA GLY A 144 -7.55 25.73 -4.78
C GLY A 144 -6.76 24.79 -5.69
N LEU A 145 -6.34 23.63 -5.18
CA LEU A 145 -5.67 22.60 -5.99
C LEU A 145 -6.60 22.03 -7.07
N ILE A 146 -7.85 21.75 -6.72
CA ILE A 146 -8.86 21.25 -7.68
C ILE A 146 -9.08 22.28 -8.78
N ASP A 147 -9.28 23.53 -8.42
CA ASP A 147 -9.56 24.61 -9.39
C ASP A 147 -8.40 24.81 -10.36
N GLU A 148 -7.16 24.80 -9.88
CA GLU A 148 -5.98 24.91 -10.73
C GLU A 148 -5.88 23.74 -11.74
N HIS A 149 -6.14 22.52 -11.30
CA HIS A 149 -6.06 21.36 -12.19
C HIS A 149 -7.24 21.22 -13.13
N ASN A 150 -8.44 21.60 -12.73
CA ASN A 150 -9.61 21.54 -13.60
C ASN A 150 -9.50 22.43 -14.85
N LYS A 151 -8.61 23.42 -14.83
CA LYS A 151 -8.32 24.26 -16.02
C LYS A 151 -7.58 23.51 -17.11
N VAL A 152 -6.84 22.43 -16.78
CA VAL A 152 -5.96 21.71 -17.71
C VAL A 152 -6.45 20.30 -18.03
N VAL A 153 -7.55 19.85 -17.44
CA VAL A 153 -8.07 18.49 -17.60
C VAL A 153 -9.38 18.49 -18.37
N GLU A 154 -9.42 17.77 -19.50
CA GLU A 154 -10.56 17.78 -20.42
C GLU A 154 -11.61 16.72 -20.14
N THR A 155 -11.26 15.61 -19.45
CA THR A 155 -12.18 14.50 -19.21
C THR A 155 -12.64 14.40 -17.77
N ASN A 156 -13.92 14.00 -17.57
CA ASN A 156 -14.47 13.77 -16.22
C ASN A 156 -13.72 12.68 -15.44
N TYR A 157 -13.18 11.70 -16.14
CA TYR A 157 -12.42 10.61 -15.53
C TYR A 157 -11.10 11.09 -14.94
N SER A 158 -10.37 11.91 -15.69
CA SER A 158 -9.13 12.54 -15.19
C SER A 158 -9.38 13.50 -14.05
N LYS A 159 -10.52 14.23 -14.07
CA LYS A 159 -10.94 15.09 -12.95
C LYS A 159 -11.19 14.30 -11.68
N GLY A 160 -11.86 13.15 -11.77
CA GLY A 160 -12.08 12.26 -10.62
C GLY A 160 -10.78 11.76 -10.01
N LEU A 161 -9.80 11.41 -10.83
CA LEU A 161 -8.48 11.00 -10.37
C LEU A 161 -7.74 12.14 -9.64
N ILE A 162 -7.78 13.34 -10.20
CA ILE A 162 -7.19 14.53 -9.59
C ILE A 162 -7.82 14.79 -8.22
N ILE A 163 -9.13 14.74 -8.12
CA ILE A 163 -9.85 14.90 -6.85
C ILE A 163 -9.36 13.87 -5.84
N ARG A 164 -9.23 12.62 -6.23
CA ARG A 164 -8.74 11.58 -5.33
C ARG A 164 -7.31 11.86 -4.84
N PHE A 165 -6.42 12.28 -5.72
CA PHE A 165 -5.06 12.65 -5.31
C PHE A 165 -5.03 13.85 -4.39
N VAL A 166 -5.87 14.84 -4.64
CA VAL A 166 -6.00 15.99 -3.76
C VAL A 166 -6.53 15.57 -2.39
N TYR A 167 -7.45 14.60 -2.32
CA TYR A 167 -7.89 14.00 -1.07
C TYR A 167 -6.75 13.29 -0.33
N GLN A 168 -5.89 12.58 -1.04
CA GLN A 168 -4.71 11.96 -0.46
C GLN A 168 -3.74 13.02 0.10
N LEU A 169 -3.51 14.09 -0.64
CA LEU A 169 -2.69 15.21 -0.17
C LEU A 169 -3.27 15.85 1.08
N ALA A 170 -4.59 16.06 1.12
CA ALA A 170 -5.28 16.57 2.31
C ALA A 170 -5.17 15.61 3.50
N ALA A 171 -5.23 14.28 3.22
CA ALA A 171 -5.08 13.26 4.24
C ALA A 171 -3.68 13.25 4.88
N LEU A 172 -2.65 13.65 4.15
CA LEU A 172 -1.31 13.84 4.68
C LEU A 172 -1.21 15.08 5.57
N ASP A 173 -2.21 15.96 5.47
CA ASP A 173 -2.31 17.24 6.15
C ASP A 173 -0.99 18.00 6.13
N PHE A 174 -0.44 18.29 5.03
CA PHE A 174 0.83 19.01 4.79
C PHE A 174 1.52 19.66 6.01
N LYS A 175 0.93 19.51 7.18
CA LYS A 175 1.48 19.80 8.50
C LYS A 175 1.86 18.47 9.13
N ALA A 176 3.15 18.28 9.34
CA ALA A 176 3.75 17.04 9.82
C ALA A 176 3.10 16.43 11.09
N ASP A 177 2.37 17.25 11.85
CA ASP A 177 1.78 16.84 13.13
C ASP A 177 0.52 15.98 12.99
N ASN A 178 -0.10 15.94 11.82
CA ASN A 178 -1.38 15.25 11.63
C ASN A 178 -1.27 13.83 11.08
N TYR A 179 -0.08 13.32 10.81
CA TYR A 179 0.14 11.91 10.54
C TYR A 179 -0.36 10.99 11.67
N VAL A 180 -0.45 11.52 12.86
CA VAL A 180 -0.93 10.82 14.05
C VAL A 180 -2.41 10.44 13.94
N ASN A 181 -3.18 11.18 13.16
CA ASN A 181 -4.63 10.99 13.02
C ASN A 181 -5.03 9.79 12.14
N LEU A 182 -4.07 9.15 11.50
CA LEU A 182 -4.27 7.85 10.86
C LEU A 182 -4.65 6.75 11.84
N GLN A 183 -4.54 7.02 13.13
CA GLN A 183 -5.01 6.12 14.17
C GLN A 183 -6.52 5.84 14.10
N GLY A 184 -7.28 6.67 13.42
CA GLY A 184 -8.72 6.51 13.25
C GLY A 184 -9.18 5.92 11.93
N MET A 185 -8.30 5.34 11.11
CA MET A 185 -8.74 4.61 9.91
C MET A 185 -9.56 3.40 10.33
N ASP A 186 -10.82 3.40 9.94
CA ASP A 186 -11.73 2.30 10.19
C ASP A 186 -11.39 1.13 9.27
N TYR A 187 -11.48 -0.09 9.79
CA TYR A 187 -11.39 -1.29 8.98
C TYR A 187 -12.75 -1.55 8.35
N TYR A 188 -12.79 -1.54 7.02
CA TYR A 188 -14.02 -1.69 6.26
C TYR A 188 -14.53 -3.13 6.24
N ASP A 189 -13.65 -4.08 5.93
CA ASP A 189 -13.97 -5.50 5.82
C ASP A 189 -12.68 -6.32 5.86
N THR A 190 -12.77 -7.61 5.61
CA THR A 190 -11.60 -8.47 5.41
C THR A 190 -11.35 -8.70 3.93
N SER A 191 -10.06 -8.68 3.55
CA SER A 191 -9.60 -9.02 2.20
C SER A 191 -8.95 -10.40 2.20
N THR A 192 -9.20 -11.18 1.15
CA THR A 192 -8.48 -12.42 0.89
C THR A 192 -7.26 -12.14 0.04
N HIS A 193 -6.11 -12.56 0.55
CA HIS A 193 -4.82 -12.42 -0.12
C HIS A 193 -4.31 -13.78 -0.59
N TYR A 194 -3.88 -13.82 -1.84
CA TYR A 194 -3.12 -14.93 -2.41
C TYR A 194 -1.74 -14.40 -2.77
N LEU A 195 -0.71 -14.79 -2.02
CA LEU A 195 0.65 -14.31 -2.19
C LEU A 195 1.58 -15.40 -2.68
N ALA A 196 2.59 -15.00 -3.45
CA ALA A 196 3.75 -15.79 -3.77
C ALA A 196 4.99 -15.07 -3.25
N ILE A 197 5.77 -15.74 -2.42
CA ILE A 197 7.01 -15.24 -1.84
C ILE A 197 8.12 -16.25 -2.13
N LYS A 198 9.22 -15.78 -2.69
CA LYS A 198 10.38 -16.63 -2.94
C LYS A 198 11.26 -16.67 -1.68
N VAL A 199 11.54 -17.88 -1.21
CA VAL A 199 12.44 -18.11 -0.08
C VAL A 199 13.53 -19.06 -0.50
N ASP A 200 14.78 -18.63 -0.45
CA ASP A 200 15.92 -19.49 -0.80
C ASP A 200 16.27 -20.49 0.30
N SER A 201 17.26 -21.36 0.04
CA SER A 201 17.70 -22.38 0.98
C SER A 201 18.31 -21.82 2.28
N LYS A 202 18.71 -20.53 2.26
CA LYS A 202 19.26 -19.82 3.43
C LYS A 202 18.18 -19.09 4.24
N GLY A 203 16.91 -19.17 3.80
CA GLY A 203 15.79 -18.49 4.46
C GLY A 203 15.64 -17.02 4.07
N ASN A 204 16.32 -16.55 3.02
CA ASN A 204 16.16 -15.18 2.54
C ASN A 204 14.91 -15.07 1.68
N ALA A 205 13.99 -14.21 2.09
CA ALA A 205 12.75 -13.96 1.37
C ALA A 205 12.90 -12.82 0.35
N LYS A 206 12.27 -13.01 -0.81
CA LYS A 206 12.10 -11.98 -1.85
C LYS A 206 10.65 -11.93 -2.27
N ILE A 207 10.13 -10.73 -2.42
CA ILE A 207 8.77 -10.50 -2.87
C ILE A 207 8.78 -9.58 -4.10
N ASP A 208 8.05 -9.97 -5.14
CA ASP A 208 8.00 -9.19 -6.36
C ASP A 208 7.02 -8.00 -6.26
N LYS A 209 6.97 -7.18 -7.30
CA LYS A 209 6.17 -5.93 -7.31
C LYS A 209 4.68 -6.18 -7.23
N GLU A 210 4.15 -7.22 -7.87
CA GLU A 210 2.73 -7.56 -7.80
C GLU A 210 2.33 -8.07 -6.42
N ASN A 211 3.17 -8.89 -5.82
CA ASN A 211 2.91 -9.47 -4.51
C ASN A 211 3.09 -8.46 -3.37
N ILE A 212 4.06 -7.56 -3.45
CA ILE A 212 4.15 -6.48 -2.44
C ILE A 212 2.97 -5.52 -2.54
N ALA A 213 2.51 -5.19 -3.75
CA ALA A 213 1.31 -4.38 -3.94
C ALA A 213 0.07 -5.04 -3.34
N ASN A 214 -0.04 -6.37 -3.44
CA ASN A 214 -1.10 -7.14 -2.80
C ASN A 214 -0.97 -7.12 -1.28
N LEU A 215 0.20 -7.45 -0.75
CA LEU A 215 0.44 -7.51 0.70
C LEU A 215 0.10 -6.18 1.39
N LEU A 216 0.41 -5.06 0.75
CA LEU A 216 0.14 -3.72 1.27
C LEU A 216 -1.24 -3.16 0.88
N GLN A 217 -2.09 -3.97 0.25
CA GLN A 217 -3.45 -3.59 -0.17
C GLN A 217 -3.51 -2.36 -1.11
N ILE A 218 -2.49 -2.20 -1.94
CA ILE A 218 -2.43 -1.11 -2.93
C ILE A 218 -3.08 -1.54 -4.24
N ASN A 219 -2.71 -2.73 -4.73
CA ASN A 219 -3.27 -3.34 -5.92
C ASN A 219 -3.24 -4.85 -5.76
N MET A 220 -4.33 -5.43 -5.28
CA MET A 220 -4.38 -6.85 -4.93
C MET A 220 -4.66 -7.75 -6.13
N LYS A 221 -5.36 -7.25 -7.14
CA LYS A 221 -5.90 -8.05 -8.23
C LYS A 221 -4.85 -8.84 -9.01
N PRO A 222 -3.73 -8.27 -9.48
CA PRO A 222 -2.76 -9.02 -10.28
C PRO A 222 -2.19 -10.25 -9.57
N ALA A 223 -1.75 -10.11 -8.33
CA ALA A 223 -1.20 -11.23 -7.56
C ALA A 223 -2.28 -12.25 -7.19
N ASN A 224 -3.47 -11.78 -6.79
CA ASN A 224 -4.58 -12.67 -6.48
C ASN A 224 -4.96 -13.54 -7.69
N GLU A 225 -5.10 -12.95 -8.86
CA GLU A 225 -5.40 -13.69 -10.09
C GLU A 225 -4.29 -14.68 -10.46
N ALA A 226 -3.02 -14.29 -10.29
CA ALA A 226 -1.89 -15.15 -10.60
C ALA A 226 -1.75 -16.36 -9.65
N ASN A 227 -2.07 -16.17 -8.36
CA ASN A 227 -1.77 -17.15 -7.33
C ASN A 227 -2.98 -18.00 -6.88
N LYS A 228 -4.20 -17.52 -7.12
CA LYS A 228 -5.43 -18.19 -6.68
C LYS A 228 -5.50 -19.65 -7.14
N GLY A 229 -5.09 -19.93 -8.37
CA GLY A 229 -5.12 -21.28 -8.95
C GLY A 229 -4.26 -22.30 -8.21
N LYS A 230 -3.32 -21.88 -7.39
CA LYS A 230 -2.50 -22.76 -6.57
C LYS A 230 -3.29 -23.45 -5.44
N PHE A 231 -4.47 -22.92 -5.12
CA PHE A 231 -5.34 -23.38 -4.02
C PHE A 231 -6.67 -23.99 -4.50
N GLU A 232 -6.80 -24.16 -5.81
CA GLU A 232 -7.98 -24.78 -6.45
C GLU A 232 -7.75 -26.24 -6.80
#